data_2c37618d8bac391241ae5fbc1a181ae7
#
_entry.id   2c37618d8bac391241ae5fbc1a181ae7
#
_cell.length_a   1.000
_cell.length_b   1.000
_cell.length_c   1.000
_cell.angle_alpha   90.00
_cell.angle_beta   90.00
_cell.angle_gamma   90.00
#
_symmetry.space_group_name_H-M   'P 1'
#
loop_
_entity.id
_entity.type
_entity.pdbx_description
1 polymer ?
#
loop_
_entity_poly.entity_id
_entity_poly.type
_entity_poly.pdbx_seq_one_letter_code
_entity_poly.pdbx_strand_id
1 'polypeptide(L)'
;MNKFKLLSILVLIAVMLSACGSAPSATEAPAATDAPATGGTHTLVFIPGSASNPSQAFGFKMFQKHAAEYGFEASMLDGKADVAEQTKAINNAVAQGADVIIVNPNDAKAIVPAMKAAQDAGVVVGIFMAAAAPGDSTFYVAVDDKLAGGVVVQGILDLFPDGATGVEIGGQAGHPAAIDRHDGFTTALADHPEIKVLDYQNPQAWDAAQAQAIAEDMITKYGDEIQFVFCHWDNGATGVINALKAAGMNDVLVFGVDGNAVAFEQVKSWKNYNSIGQNVETIAMKSMEIANLFLAKDASAKFDNIVPFDLITKDTVGNFTPPEW
;
A
#
# COMPACT_ATOMS: atom_id res chain seq x y z
N MET A 1 77.73 31.22 -17.85
CA MET A 1 78.20 31.88 -19.08
C MET A 1 77.04 31.90 -20.08
N ASN A 2 76.73 33.10 -20.42
CA ASN A 2 76.07 33.60 -21.68
C ASN A 2 74.67 33.08 -21.99
N LYS A 3 73.66 33.90 -21.85
CA LYS A 3 73.28 35.09 -22.72
C LYS A 3 72.67 34.56 -24.03
N PHE A 4 71.50 34.94 -24.49
CA PHE A 4 70.84 36.17 -24.86
C PHE A 4 69.43 35.84 -25.34
N LYS A 5 68.35 36.51 -24.89
CA LYS A 5 67.69 37.65 -25.52
C LYS A 5 67.09 37.33 -26.92
N LEU A 6 65.94 37.59 -27.20
CA LEU A 6 64.96 38.68 -27.32
C LEU A 6 63.83 38.17 -28.28
N LEU A 7 62.63 38.42 -27.94
CA LEU A 7 61.72 39.50 -28.41
C LEU A 7 60.91 39.15 -29.68
N SER A 8 59.65 39.20 -29.48
CA SER A 8 58.64 39.95 -30.25
C SER A 8 57.55 39.19 -31.00
N ILE A 9 56.37 39.54 -30.61
CA ILE A 9 55.18 40.06 -31.34
C ILE A 9 54.19 39.02 -31.87
N LEU A 10 53.06 39.00 -31.16
CA LEU A 10 51.67 39.12 -31.60
C LEU A 10 51.27 38.47 -32.95
N VAL A 11 50.33 37.54 -32.88
CA VAL A 11 49.00 37.67 -33.51
C VAL A 11 48.02 36.75 -32.86
N LEU A 12 46.86 37.30 -32.47
CA LEU A 12 45.65 36.71 -31.98
C LEU A 12 45.05 35.81 -33.03
N ILE A 13 44.70 34.55 -32.69
CA ILE A 13 43.50 33.89 -33.22
C ILE A 13 42.92 33.01 -32.14
N ALA A 14 41.72 33.39 -31.69
CA ALA A 14 40.89 32.65 -30.77
C ALA A 14 40.30 31.42 -31.51
N VAL A 15 40.57 30.22 -31.01
CA VAL A 15 39.73 29.06 -31.31
C VAL A 15 39.25 28.49 -29.99
N MET A 16 37.95 28.75 -29.72
CA MET A 16 37.25 28.11 -28.63
C MET A 16 37.07 26.62 -28.95
N LEU A 17 37.73 25.74 -28.25
CA LEU A 17 37.30 24.35 -28.13
C LEU A 17 36.57 24.19 -26.80
N SER A 18 35.25 24.14 -26.91
CA SER A 18 34.36 23.74 -25.85
C SER A 18 34.52 22.23 -25.57
N ALA A 19 35.17 21.87 -24.50
CA ALA A 19 35.12 20.52 -23.96
C ALA A 19 33.81 20.41 -23.14
N CYS A 20 32.76 19.87 -23.74
CA CYS A 20 31.58 19.42 -23.05
C CYS A 20 31.92 18.15 -22.27
N GLY A 21 32.17 18.28 -20.97
CA GLY A 21 32.07 17.17 -20.02
C GLY A 21 30.59 16.92 -19.75
N SER A 22 30.10 15.75 -20.19
CA SER A 22 28.75 15.29 -19.91
C SER A 22 28.65 14.92 -18.44
N ALA A 23 27.96 15.72 -17.66
CA ALA A 23 27.43 15.32 -16.35
C ALA A 23 26.31 14.28 -16.57
N PRO A 24 26.14 13.27 -15.69
CA PRO A 24 25.02 12.36 -15.81
C PRO A 24 23.73 13.13 -15.60
N SER A 25 22.83 13.03 -16.57
CA SER A 25 21.46 13.58 -16.48
C SER A 25 20.76 12.96 -15.28
N ALA A 26 20.36 13.80 -14.33
CA ALA A 26 19.34 13.46 -13.38
C ALA A 26 18.08 13.07 -14.18
N THR A 27 17.55 11.89 -13.91
CA THR A 27 16.27 11.45 -14.44
C THR A 27 15.21 12.40 -13.90
N GLU A 28 14.67 13.24 -14.77
CA GLU A 28 13.52 14.07 -14.45
C GLU A 28 12.37 13.16 -14.05
N ALA A 29 11.80 13.40 -12.88
CA ALA A 29 10.53 12.81 -12.48
C ALA A 29 9.48 13.15 -13.55
N PRO A 30 8.56 12.22 -13.89
CA PRO A 30 7.52 12.52 -14.86
C PRO A 30 6.77 13.78 -14.41
N ALA A 31 6.69 14.77 -15.28
CA ALA A 31 5.87 15.95 -15.06
C ALA A 31 4.44 15.49 -14.79
N ALA A 32 3.85 15.98 -13.70
CA ALA A 32 2.44 15.81 -13.45
C ALA A 32 1.69 16.33 -14.68
N THR A 33 0.96 15.45 -15.35
CA THR A 33 0.07 15.83 -16.45
C THR A 33 -1.02 16.68 -15.84
N ASP A 34 -1.16 17.92 -16.25
CA ASP A 34 -2.28 18.79 -15.88
C ASP A 34 -3.58 18.05 -16.24
N ALA A 35 -4.30 17.60 -15.23
CA ALA A 35 -5.63 17.05 -15.41
C ALA A 35 -6.56 18.17 -15.91
N PRO A 36 -7.39 17.94 -16.93
CA PRO A 36 -8.31 18.97 -17.41
C PRO A 36 -9.28 19.33 -16.29
N ALA A 37 -9.28 20.59 -15.87
CA ALA A 37 -10.29 21.15 -14.98
C ALA A 37 -11.64 21.12 -15.70
N THR A 38 -12.44 20.09 -15.47
CA THR A 38 -13.83 20.02 -15.91
C THR A 38 -14.67 20.93 -15.02
N GLY A 39 -15.43 21.85 -15.64
CA GLY A 39 -16.18 22.91 -14.96
C GLY A 39 -17.38 22.40 -14.16
N GLY A 40 -17.15 22.02 -12.92
CA GLY A 40 -18.12 21.62 -11.91
C GLY A 40 -17.41 20.87 -10.80
N THR A 41 -17.85 21.05 -9.54
CA THR A 41 -17.34 20.25 -8.42
C THR A 41 -18.15 18.96 -8.34
N HIS A 42 -17.50 17.81 -8.48
CA HIS A 42 -18.12 16.50 -8.32
C HIS A 42 -18.12 16.09 -6.85
N THR A 43 -19.14 15.33 -6.45
CA THR A 43 -19.25 14.77 -5.10
C THR A 43 -18.55 13.41 -5.03
N LEU A 44 -17.57 13.26 -4.13
CA LEU A 44 -16.91 12.01 -3.83
C LEU A 44 -17.26 11.57 -2.41
N VAL A 45 -17.80 10.36 -2.28
CA VAL A 45 -18.07 9.75 -0.97
C VAL A 45 -17.10 8.60 -0.75
N PHE A 46 -16.25 8.74 0.25
CA PHE A 46 -15.39 7.63 0.70
C PHE A 46 -16.13 6.78 1.72
N ILE A 47 -16.13 5.47 1.52
CA ILE A 47 -16.78 4.49 2.39
C ILE A 47 -15.73 3.49 2.87
N PRO A 48 -15.01 3.78 3.98
CA PRO A 48 -14.08 2.84 4.58
C PRO A 48 -14.80 1.61 5.09
N GLY A 49 -14.09 0.51 5.25
CA GLY A 49 -14.56 -0.62 6.04
C GLY A 49 -14.80 -0.21 7.50
N SER A 50 -13.89 0.59 8.06
CA SER A 50 -14.04 1.24 9.36
C SER A 50 -13.25 2.54 9.41
N ALA A 51 -13.89 3.62 9.86
CA ALA A 51 -13.23 4.90 10.08
C ALA A 51 -12.21 4.86 11.24
N SER A 52 -12.25 3.84 12.10
CA SER A 52 -11.26 3.64 13.17
C SER A 52 -9.99 2.92 12.69
N ASN A 53 -9.98 2.38 11.46
CA ASN A 53 -8.77 1.79 10.88
C ASN A 53 -7.80 2.92 10.46
N PRO A 54 -6.53 2.92 10.95
CA PRO A 54 -5.59 4.02 10.71
C PRO A 54 -5.33 4.30 9.24
N SER A 55 -5.14 3.26 8.40
CA SER A 55 -4.86 3.44 6.97
C SER A 55 -6.05 4.06 6.23
N GLN A 56 -7.27 3.66 6.58
CA GLN A 56 -8.49 4.16 5.97
C GLN A 56 -8.82 5.57 6.44
N ALA A 57 -8.59 5.87 7.73
CA ALA A 57 -8.71 7.23 8.25
C ALA A 57 -7.71 8.19 7.59
N PHE A 58 -6.47 7.75 7.39
CA PHE A 58 -5.48 8.51 6.64
C PHE A 58 -5.85 8.65 5.17
N GLY A 59 -6.36 7.60 4.54
CA GLY A 59 -6.90 7.67 3.18
C GLY A 59 -7.96 8.76 3.03
N PHE A 60 -8.91 8.85 3.96
CA PHE A 60 -9.89 9.93 3.95
C PHE A 60 -9.25 11.32 4.13
N LYS A 61 -8.29 11.47 5.03
CA LYS A 61 -7.51 12.71 5.18
C LYS A 61 -6.86 13.11 3.84
N MET A 62 -6.35 12.15 3.07
CA MET A 62 -5.73 12.43 1.77
C MET A 62 -6.77 12.77 0.70
N PHE A 63 -7.93 12.11 0.67
CA PHE A 63 -9.04 12.53 -0.17
C PHE A 63 -9.45 13.98 0.12
N GLN A 64 -9.63 14.36 1.39
CA GLN A 64 -9.97 15.73 1.76
C GLN A 64 -8.87 16.74 1.38
N LYS A 65 -7.61 16.39 1.59
CA LYS A 65 -6.46 17.23 1.29
C LYS A 65 -6.37 17.60 -0.19
N HIS A 66 -6.59 16.62 -1.06
CA HIS A 66 -6.37 16.75 -2.50
C HIS A 66 -7.65 16.92 -3.31
N ALA A 67 -8.84 16.75 -2.72
CA ALA A 67 -10.12 16.75 -3.45
C ALA A 67 -10.29 17.97 -4.39
N ALA A 68 -9.99 19.16 -3.89
CA ALA A 68 -10.14 20.39 -4.69
C ALA A 68 -9.21 20.45 -5.92
N GLU A 69 -8.02 19.85 -5.84
CA GLU A 69 -7.06 19.77 -6.95
C GLU A 69 -7.60 18.93 -8.09
N TYR A 70 -8.43 17.92 -7.76
CA TYR A 70 -9.06 17.00 -8.72
C TYR A 70 -10.51 17.38 -9.04
N GLY A 71 -11.02 18.53 -8.56
CA GLY A 71 -12.38 18.98 -8.82
C GLY A 71 -13.46 18.23 -8.03
N PHE A 72 -13.13 17.68 -6.86
CA PHE A 72 -14.05 16.98 -5.97
C PHE A 72 -14.35 17.76 -4.68
N GLU A 73 -15.53 17.48 -4.12
CA GLU A 73 -15.85 17.68 -2.71
C GLU A 73 -15.94 16.31 -2.06
N ALA A 74 -15.03 16.00 -1.11
CA ALA A 74 -14.89 14.70 -0.49
C ALA A 74 -15.58 14.65 0.87
N SER A 75 -16.43 13.64 1.06
CA SER A 75 -17.09 13.31 2.33
C SER A 75 -16.90 11.83 2.67
N MET A 76 -17.29 11.41 3.90
CA MET A 76 -17.15 10.03 4.34
C MET A 76 -18.45 9.53 4.97
N LEU A 77 -18.78 8.26 4.69
CA LEU A 77 -19.80 7.48 5.39
C LEU A 77 -19.13 6.21 5.94
N ASP A 78 -19.08 6.07 7.27
CA ASP A 78 -18.37 4.97 7.94
C ASP A 78 -19.09 3.63 7.76
N GLY A 79 -18.35 2.61 7.31
CA GLY A 79 -18.82 1.22 7.20
C GLY A 79 -18.81 0.45 8.52
N LYS A 80 -18.26 1.02 9.60
CA LYS A 80 -18.29 0.52 11.00
C LYS A 80 -17.84 -0.93 11.18
N ALA A 81 -16.93 -1.41 10.34
CA ALA A 81 -16.46 -2.80 10.29
C ALA A 81 -17.60 -3.84 10.10
N ASP A 82 -18.70 -3.42 9.46
CA ASP A 82 -19.88 -4.24 9.23
C ASP A 82 -20.36 -4.11 7.77
N VAL A 83 -20.55 -5.22 7.09
CA VAL A 83 -20.97 -5.24 5.66
C VAL A 83 -22.37 -4.66 5.47
N ALA A 84 -23.27 -4.87 6.41
CA ALA A 84 -24.64 -4.32 6.32
C ALA A 84 -24.65 -2.79 6.50
N GLU A 85 -23.84 -2.28 7.41
CA GLU A 85 -23.66 -0.83 7.58
C GLU A 85 -22.94 -0.23 6.35
N GLN A 86 -21.94 -0.91 5.80
CA GLN A 86 -21.26 -0.46 4.59
C GLN A 86 -22.21 -0.46 3.38
N THR A 87 -23.07 -1.48 3.25
CA THR A 87 -24.15 -1.52 2.25
C THR A 87 -25.11 -0.32 2.40
N LYS A 88 -25.54 0.00 3.62
CA LYS A 88 -26.37 1.19 3.89
C LYS A 88 -25.66 2.48 3.51
N ALA A 89 -24.36 2.59 3.81
CA ALA A 89 -23.55 3.75 3.45
C ALA A 89 -23.50 3.96 1.93
N ILE A 90 -23.31 2.88 1.15
CA ILE A 90 -23.36 2.95 -0.33
C ILE A 90 -24.74 3.43 -0.81
N ASN A 91 -25.82 2.83 -0.32
CA ASN A 91 -27.17 3.21 -0.70
C ASN A 91 -27.48 4.67 -0.33
N ASN A 92 -27.02 5.14 0.82
CA ASN A 92 -27.17 6.53 1.25
C ASN A 92 -26.38 7.49 0.34
N ALA A 93 -25.15 7.15 -0.05
CA ALA A 93 -24.35 7.95 -0.96
C ALA A 93 -25.05 8.10 -2.33
N VAL A 94 -25.60 7.01 -2.88
CA VAL A 94 -26.39 7.04 -4.12
C VAL A 94 -27.62 7.95 -3.96
N ALA A 95 -28.37 7.81 -2.86
CA ALA A 95 -29.56 8.62 -2.59
C ALA A 95 -29.24 10.11 -2.40
N GLN A 96 -28.05 10.45 -1.94
CA GLN A 96 -27.55 11.83 -1.79
C GLN A 96 -27.00 12.40 -3.12
N GLY A 97 -26.97 11.62 -4.19
CA GLY A 97 -26.50 12.06 -5.50
C GLY A 97 -24.99 12.11 -5.65
N ALA A 98 -24.26 11.18 -5.01
CA ALA A 98 -22.83 11.05 -5.20
C ALA A 98 -22.47 10.77 -6.66
N ASP A 99 -21.52 11.51 -7.23
CA ASP A 99 -20.96 11.23 -8.56
C ASP A 99 -19.98 10.04 -8.50
N VAL A 100 -19.21 9.97 -7.40
CA VAL A 100 -18.19 8.96 -7.17
C VAL A 100 -18.34 8.38 -5.76
N ILE A 101 -18.27 7.07 -5.67
CA ILE A 101 -18.16 6.33 -4.41
C ILE A 101 -16.85 5.55 -4.42
N ILE A 102 -15.99 5.78 -3.43
CA ILE A 102 -14.76 5.00 -3.23
C ILE A 102 -14.94 4.13 -2.00
N VAL A 103 -14.79 2.82 -2.17
CA VAL A 103 -15.04 1.82 -1.11
C VAL A 103 -13.73 1.10 -0.74
N ASN A 104 -13.47 0.93 0.56
CA ASN A 104 -12.56 -0.12 1.03
C ASN A 104 -13.43 -1.26 1.60
N PRO A 105 -13.59 -2.40 0.89
CA PRO A 105 -14.59 -3.40 1.22
C PRO A 105 -14.28 -4.16 2.51
N ASN A 106 -15.28 -4.37 3.38
CA ASN A 106 -15.14 -5.29 4.51
C ASN A 106 -15.13 -6.76 4.09
N ASP A 107 -15.82 -7.08 2.99
CA ASP A 107 -15.86 -8.41 2.40
C ASP A 107 -15.90 -8.33 0.88
N ALA A 108 -15.03 -9.11 0.23
CA ALA A 108 -14.81 -9.08 -1.22
C ALA A 108 -16.04 -9.45 -2.07
N LYS A 109 -17.00 -10.20 -1.50
CA LYS A 109 -18.17 -10.73 -2.22
C LYS A 109 -19.48 -10.12 -1.73
N ALA A 110 -19.62 -9.99 -0.41
CA ALA A 110 -20.89 -9.58 0.18
C ALA A 110 -21.27 -8.13 -0.14
N ILE A 111 -20.27 -7.25 -0.43
CA ILE A 111 -20.51 -5.84 -0.78
C ILE A 111 -20.83 -5.63 -2.27
N VAL A 112 -20.49 -6.60 -3.14
CA VAL A 112 -20.62 -6.48 -4.61
C VAL A 112 -22.05 -6.09 -5.07
N PRO A 113 -23.14 -6.68 -4.53
CA PRO A 113 -24.49 -6.29 -4.95
C PRO A 113 -24.80 -4.81 -4.74
N ALA A 114 -24.31 -4.22 -3.64
CA ALA A 114 -24.53 -2.79 -3.37
C ALA A 114 -23.71 -1.91 -4.31
N MET A 115 -22.46 -2.29 -4.59
CA MET A 115 -21.60 -1.58 -5.55
C MET A 115 -22.19 -1.63 -6.97
N LYS A 116 -22.71 -2.79 -7.40
CA LYS A 116 -23.37 -2.93 -8.71
C LYS A 116 -24.64 -2.07 -8.80
N ALA A 117 -25.46 -2.04 -7.75
CA ALA A 117 -26.64 -1.18 -7.72
C ALA A 117 -26.26 0.31 -7.84
N ALA A 118 -25.16 0.74 -7.23
CA ALA A 118 -24.65 2.10 -7.39
C ALA A 118 -24.16 2.37 -8.83
N GLN A 119 -23.46 1.42 -9.45
CA GLN A 119 -23.03 1.52 -10.86
C GLN A 119 -24.24 1.58 -11.81
N ASP A 120 -25.28 0.76 -11.58
CA ASP A 120 -26.52 0.76 -12.36
C ASP A 120 -27.29 2.09 -12.23
N ALA A 121 -27.14 2.80 -11.10
CA ALA A 121 -27.63 4.15 -10.89
C ALA A 121 -26.77 5.24 -11.56
N GLY A 122 -25.67 4.88 -12.22
CA GLY A 122 -24.79 5.79 -12.95
C GLY A 122 -23.65 6.38 -12.11
N VAL A 123 -23.45 5.90 -10.88
CA VAL A 123 -22.35 6.33 -9.99
C VAL A 123 -21.05 5.63 -10.38
N VAL A 124 -19.95 6.35 -10.43
CA VAL A 124 -18.61 5.77 -10.59
C VAL A 124 -18.19 5.13 -9.27
N VAL A 125 -17.94 3.82 -9.25
CA VAL A 125 -17.59 3.09 -8.02
C VAL A 125 -16.15 2.60 -8.11
N GLY A 126 -15.27 3.13 -7.26
CA GLY A 126 -13.89 2.70 -7.12
C GLY A 126 -13.65 1.86 -5.87
N ILE A 127 -12.69 0.94 -5.92
CA ILE A 127 -12.17 0.26 -4.73
C ILE A 127 -10.81 0.82 -4.37
N PHE A 128 -10.61 1.06 -3.08
CA PHE A 128 -9.44 1.68 -2.47
C PHE A 128 -8.64 0.64 -1.67
N MET A 129 -7.33 0.54 -1.95
CA MET A 129 -6.39 -0.33 -1.22
C MET A 129 -6.77 -1.82 -1.26
N ALA A 130 -7.43 -2.26 -2.31
CA ALA A 130 -7.72 -3.68 -2.55
C ALA A 130 -8.01 -3.89 -4.03
N ALA A 131 -7.75 -5.09 -4.54
CA ALA A 131 -8.13 -5.48 -5.87
C ALA A 131 -9.60 -5.91 -5.94
N ALA A 132 -10.15 -5.96 -7.15
CA ALA A 132 -11.51 -6.42 -7.43
C ALA A 132 -11.55 -7.29 -8.68
N ALA A 133 -12.57 -8.13 -8.79
CA ALA A 133 -12.84 -8.81 -10.05
C ALA A 133 -13.48 -7.85 -11.07
N PRO A 134 -13.21 -8.02 -12.38
CA PRO A 134 -13.85 -7.21 -13.41
C PRO A 134 -15.37 -7.26 -13.32
N GLY A 135 -16.00 -6.08 -13.28
CA GLY A 135 -17.45 -5.92 -13.19
C GLY A 135 -17.97 -5.78 -11.76
N ASP A 136 -17.18 -6.01 -10.71
CA ASP A 136 -17.60 -5.79 -9.33
C ASP A 136 -17.52 -4.33 -8.91
N SER A 137 -16.63 -3.55 -9.55
CA SER A 137 -16.53 -2.10 -9.43
C SER A 137 -16.25 -1.48 -10.80
N THR A 138 -16.27 -0.15 -10.90
CA THR A 138 -15.85 0.57 -12.11
C THR A 138 -14.32 0.51 -12.28
N PHE A 139 -13.58 0.64 -11.18
CA PHE A 139 -12.12 0.52 -11.12
C PHE A 139 -11.66 0.17 -9.71
N TYR A 140 -10.38 -0.14 -9.58
CA TYR A 140 -9.70 -0.18 -8.28
C TYR A 140 -8.32 0.47 -8.35
N VAL A 141 -7.83 0.93 -7.20
CA VAL A 141 -6.46 1.41 -7.02
C VAL A 141 -5.88 0.77 -5.76
N ALA A 142 -4.80 0.02 -5.95
CA ALA A 142 -4.16 -0.74 -4.88
C ALA A 142 -2.67 -0.96 -5.16
N VAL A 143 -1.92 -1.44 -4.19
CA VAL A 143 -0.67 -2.15 -4.44
C VAL A 143 -0.97 -3.56 -4.96
N ASP A 144 0.02 -4.23 -5.51
CA ASP A 144 -0.11 -5.65 -5.85
C ASP A 144 0.09 -6.51 -4.59
N ASP A 145 -1.01 -6.82 -3.89
CA ASP A 145 -1.00 -7.61 -2.66
C ASP A 145 -0.53 -9.07 -2.89
N LYS A 146 -0.71 -9.62 -4.11
CA LYS A 146 -0.17 -10.95 -4.45
C LYS A 146 1.34 -10.92 -4.59
N LEU A 147 1.87 -9.90 -5.26
CA LEU A 147 3.31 -9.70 -5.36
C LEU A 147 3.94 -9.46 -3.98
N ALA A 148 3.24 -8.75 -3.09
CA ALA A 148 3.67 -8.55 -1.70
C ALA A 148 3.92 -9.88 -0.97
N GLY A 149 3.06 -10.90 -1.16
CA GLY A 149 3.27 -12.24 -0.62
C GLY A 149 4.57 -12.88 -1.11
N GLY A 150 4.91 -12.73 -2.39
CA GLY A 150 6.18 -13.21 -2.96
C GLY A 150 7.41 -12.51 -2.39
N VAL A 151 7.30 -11.20 -2.10
CA VAL A 151 8.38 -10.44 -1.43
C VAL A 151 8.65 -10.96 -0.03
N VAL A 152 7.62 -11.39 0.70
CA VAL A 152 7.79 -12.01 2.02
C VAL A 152 8.59 -13.31 1.92
N VAL A 153 8.29 -14.18 0.95
CA VAL A 153 9.05 -15.42 0.72
C VAL A 153 10.52 -15.12 0.45
N GLN A 154 10.81 -14.14 -0.42
CA GLN A 154 12.18 -13.74 -0.70
C GLN A 154 12.89 -13.22 0.56
N GLY A 155 12.25 -12.39 1.37
CA GLY A 155 12.84 -11.88 2.60
C GLY A 155 13.05 -12.96 3.69
N ILE A 156 12.27 -14.04 3.68
CA ILE A 156 12.51 -15.22 4.51
C ILE A 156 13.80 -15.91 4.03
N LEU A 157 13.97 -16.13 2.73
CA LEU A 157 15.16 -16.78 2.15
C LEU A 157 16.42 -15.94 2.31
N ASP A 158 16.33 -14.62 2.28
CA ASP A 158 17.47 -13.72 2.51
C ASP A 158 18.05 -13.89 3.92
N LEU A 159 17.23 -14.19 4.92
CA LEU A 159 17.66 -14.44 6.30
C LEU A 159 17.91 -15.93 6.57
N PHE A 160 17.16 -16.82 5.94
CA PHE A 160 17.19 -18.26 6.12
C PHE A 160 17.36 -18.97 4.77
N PRO A 161 18.54 -18.98 4.16
CA PRO A 161 18.77 -19.50 2.81
C PRO A 161 18.50 -21.01 2.66
N ASP A 162 18.53 -21.76 3.77
CA ASP A 162 18.21 -23.20 3.80
C ASP A 162 16.74 -23.47 4.14
N GLY A 163 15.91 -22.41 4.21
CA GLY A 163 14.51 -22.47 4.58
C GLY A 163 14.24 -22.17 6.06
N ALA A 164 12.98 -21.98 6.37
CA ALA A 164 12.51 -21.64 7.71
C ALA A 164 11.12 -22.22 7.99
N THR A 165 10.79 -22.29 9.28
CA THR A 165 9.46 -22.65 9.74
C THR A 165 8.82 -21.45 10.43
N GLY A 166 7.54 -21.20 10.20
CA GLY A 166 6.87 -20.05 10.81
C GLY A 166 5.36 -20.10 10.70
N VAL A 167 4.73 -18.97 10.94
CA VAL A 167 3.27 -18.85 10.97
C VAL A 167 2.81 -17.61 10.19
N GLU A 168 1.55 -17.63 9.76
CA GLU A 168 0.90 -16.52 9.08
C GLU A 168 -0.30 -16.04 9.89
N ILE A 169 -0.35 -14.73 10.15
CA ILE A 169 -1.50 -14.05 10.75
C ILE A 169 -2.09 -13.15 9.68
N GLY A 170 -3.17 -13.61 9.09
CA GLY A 170 -3.87 -12.93 8.01
C GLY A 170 -4.54 -11.64 8.46
N GLY A 171 -5.12 -10.92 7.51
CA GLY A 171 -5.93 -9.76 7.78
C GLY A 171 -7.37 -10.10 8.16
N GLN A 172 -8.25 -9.09 8.17
CA GLN A 172 -9.67 -9.29 8.41
C GLN A 172 -10.25 -10.38 7.49
N ALA A 173 -10.93 -11.36 8.08
CA ALA A 173 -11.52 -12.45 7.31
C ALA A 173 -12.48 -11.94 6.23
N GLY A 174 -12.31 -12.42 4.99
CA GLY A 174 -13.12 -12.01 3.83
C GLY A 174 -12.67 -10.71 3.14
N HIS A 175 -11.75 -9.95 3.72
CA HIS A 175 -11.23 -8.72 3.10
C HIS A 175 -10.37 -9.05 1.86
N PRO A 176 -10.58 -8.37 0.70
CA PRO A 176 -9.89 -8.74 -0.55
C PRO A 176 -8.35 -8.67 -0.45
N ALA A 177 -7.79 -7.63 0.18
CA ALA A 177 -6.34 -7.53 0.35
C ALA A 177 -5.76 -8.65 1.24
N ALA A 178 -6.50 -9.10 2.28
CA ALA A 178 -6.07 -10.23 3.11
C ALA A 178 -6.05 -11.54 2.30
N ILE A 179 -7.04 -11.75 1.44
CA ILE A 179 -7.11 -12.90 0.53
C ILE A 179 -5.93 -12.87 -0.44
N ASP A 180 -5.69 -11.74 -1.11
CA ASP A 180 -4.64 -11.62 -2.11
C ASP A 180 -3.23 -11.76 -1.51
N ARG A 181 -2.97 -11.24 -0.29
CA ARG A 181 -1.70 -11.43 0.44
C ARG A 181 -1.45 -12.90 0.75
N HIS A 182 -2.47 -13.59 1.26
CA HIS A 182 -2.40 -15.03 1.53
C HIS A 182 -2.18 -15.84 0.25
N ASP A 183 -2.96 -15.58 -0.80
CA ASP A 183 -2.85 -16.27 -2.08
C ASP A 183 -1.48 -16.08 -2.72
N GLY A 184 -0.95 -14.85 -2.68
CA GLY A 184 0.36 -14.51 -3.20
C GLY A 184 1.48 -15.21 -2.42
N PHE A 185 1.41 -15.21 -1.09
CA PHE A 185 2.35 -15.89 -0.21
C PHE A 185 2.34 -17.40 -0.45
N THR A 186 1.15 -18.01 -0.44
CA THR A 186 0.97 -19.45 -0.69
C THR A 186 1.45 -19.85 -2.09
N THR A 187 1.18 -19.03 -3.11
CA THR A 187 1.63 -19.28 -4.48
C THR A 187 3.16 -19.27 -4.56
N ALA A 188 3.81 -18.28 -3.93
CA ALA A 188 5.27 -18.21 -3.92
C ALA A 188 5.91 -19.36 -3.13
N LEU A 189 5.29 -19.80 -2.04
CA LEU A 189 5.75 -20.96 -1.26
C LEU A 189 5.76 -22.27 -2.04
N ALA A 190 4.96 -22.41 -3.09
CA ALA A 190 4.90 -23.62 -3.89
C ALA A 190 6.25 -23.97 -4.55
N ASP A 191 7.08 -22.96 -4.85
CA ASP A 191 8.41 -23.12 -5.41
C ASP A 191 9.51 -23.24 -4.31
N HIS A 192 9.14 -23.13 -3.03
CA HIS A 192 10.04 -23.10 -1.87
C HIS A 192 9.64 -24.09 -0.76
N PRO A 193 9.71 -25.42 -1.02
CA PRO A 193 9.29 -26.45 -0.05
C PRO A 193 10.14 -26.47 1.24
N GLU A 194 11.28 -25.80 1.24
CA GLU A 194 12.14 -25.59 2.42
C GLU A 194 11.51 -24.61 3.44
N ILE A 195 10.54 -23.77 3.04
CA ILE A 195 9.79 -22.90 3.94
C ILE A 195 8.49 -23.58 4.35
N LYS A 196 8.21 -23.64 5.65
CA LYS A 196 7.03 -24.32 6.19
C LYS A 196 6.17 -23.34 6.99
N VAL A 197 4.89 -23.27 6.65
CA VAL A 197 3.89 -22.53 7.44
C VAL A 197 3.16 -23.56 8.34
N LEU A 198 3.30 -23.41 9.66
CA LEU A 198 2.73 -24.30 10.67
C LEU A 198 1.25 -24.04 10.90
N ASP A 199 0.84 -22.77 10.78
CA ASP A 199 -0.54 -22.35 11.05
C ASP A 199 -0.85 -21.05 10.32
N TYR A 200 -2.12 -20.87 9.95
CA TYR A 200 -2.67 -19.65 9.36
C TYR A 200 -4.00 -19.31 10.02
N GLN A 201 -4.10 -18.12 10.58
CA GLN A 201 -5.34 -17.66 11.23
C GLN A 201 -5.66 -16.21 10.84
N ASN A 202 -6.94 -15.92 10.68
CA ASN A 202 -7.47 -14.59 10.40
C ASN A 202 -8.20 -14.03 11.62
N PRO A 203 -7.93 -12.76 12.01
CA PRO A 203 -8.78 -12.07 12.94
C PRO A 203 -10.12 -11.71 12.29
N GLN A 204 -11.13 -11.38 13.11
CA GLN A 204 -12.43 -10.94 12.62
C GLN A 204 -12.41 -9.50 12.08
N ALA A 205 -11.42 -8.71 12.51
CA ALA A 205 -11.21 -7.34 12.06
C ALA A 205 -9.71 -7.03 12.02
N TRP A 206 -9.32 -5.91 11.42
CA TRP A 206 -7.97 -5.38 11.48
C TRP A 206 -7.65 -4.83 12.87
N ASP A 207 -7.62 -5.72 13.87
CA ASP A 207 -7.49 -5.40 15.29
C ASP A 207 -6.19 -5.99 15.86
N ALA A 208 -5.31 -5.13 16.39
CA ALA A 208 -3.99 -5.52 16.87
C ALA A 208 -4.05 -6.43 18.12
N ALA A 209 -5.09 -6.29 18.95
CA ALA A 209 -5.26 -7.15 20.12
C ALA A 209 -5.66 -8.57 19.70
N GLN A 210 -6.48 -8.71 18.65
CA GLN A 210 -6.78 -10.02 18.08
C GLN A 210 -5.54 -10.68 17.47
N ALA A 211 -4.70 -9.91 16.74
CA ALA A 211 -3.43 -10.43 16.23
C ALA A 211 -2.48 -10.87 17.35
N GLN A 212 -2.41 -10.11 18.44
CA GLN A 212 -1.62 -10.49 19.61
C GLN A 212 -2.13 -11.81 20.24
N ALA A 213 -3.43 -11.95 20.44
CA ALA A 213 -4.00 -13.18 20.99
C ALA A 213 -3.74 -14.40 20.11
N ILE A 214 -3.89 -14.25 18.77
CA ILE A 214 -3.54 -15.31 17.81
C ILE A 214 -2.05 -15.67 17.91
N ALA A 215 -1.17 -14.67 18.01
CA ALA A 215 0.27 -14.91 18.16
C ALA A 215 0.59 -15.64 19.49
N GLU A 216 -0.04 -15.27 20.60
CA GLU A 216 0.13 -15.94 21.91
C GLU A 216 -0.31 -17.41 21.83
N ASP A 217 -1.42 -17.71 21.16
CA ASP A 217 -1.89 -19.09 20.94
C ASP A 217 -0.92 -19.89 20.07
N MET A 218 -0.43 -19.29 18.97
CA MET A 218 0.56 -19.93 18.09
C MET A 218 1.89 -20.17 18.79
N ILE A 219 2.37 -19.21 19.58
CA ILE A 219 3.60 -19.35 20.40
C ILE A 219 3.43 -20.47 21.42
N THR A 220 2.28 -20.57 22.08
CA THR A 220 1.99 -21.63 23.02
C THR A 220 2.03 -23.00 22.35
N LYS A 221 1.55 -23.09 21.10
CA LYS A 221 1.44 -24.36 20.36
C LYS A 221 2.77 -24.80 19.72
N TYR A 222 3.55 -23.86 19.20
CA TYR A 222 4.71 -24.16 18.35
C TYR A 222 6.06 -23.73 18.96
N GLY A 223 6.06 -22.80 19.92
CA GLY A 223 7.27 -22.37 20.63
C GLY A 223 8.42 -21.98 19.70
N ASP A 224 9.60 -22.54 19.97
CA ASP A 224 10.84 -22.25 19.25
C ASP A 224 10.86 -22.71 17.79
N GLU A 225 9.82 -23.43 17.31
CA GLU A 225 9.70 -23.78 15.88
C GLU A 225 9.39 -22.55 15.04
N ILE A 226 8.88 -21.45 15.64
CA ILE A 226 8.52 -20.22 14.94
C ILE A 226 9.80 -19.40 14.69
N GLN A 227 10.30 -19.39 13.46
CA GLN A 227 11.42 -18.57 13.01
C GLN A 227 10.96 -17.31 12.28
N PHE A 228 9.75 -17.31 11.69
CA PHE A 228 9.14 -16.13 11.08
C PHE A 228 7.64 -16.02 11.38
N VAL A 229 7.13 -14.78 11.33
CA VAL A 229 5.71 -14.46 11.32
C VAL A 229 5.43 -13.50 10.18
N PHE A 230 4.55 -13.89 9.26
CA PHE A 230 3.96 -12.96 8.31
C PHE A 230 2.62 -12.45 8.86
N CYS A 231 2.58 -11.19 9.27
CA CYS A 231 1.38 -10.50 9.71
C CYS A 231 0.92 -9.51 8.64
N HIS A 232 -0.32 -9.58 8.21
CA HIS A 232 -0.80 -8.84 7.05
C HIS A 232 -0.91 -7.31 7.24
N TRP A 233 -0.59 -6.75 8.41
CA TRP A 233 -0.57 -5.30 8.64
C TRP A 233 0.32 -4.92 9.85
N ASP A 234 0.89 -3.73 9.81
CA ASP A 234 1.91 -3.29 10.79
C ASP A 234 1.37 -3.12 12.21
N ASN A 235 0.14 -2.61 12.37
CA ASN A 235 -0.46 -2.50 13.70
C ASN A 235 -0.70 -3.89 14.33
N GLY A 236 -1.08 -4.88 13.53
CA GLY A 236 -1.15 -6.27 13.98
C GLY A 236 0.21 -6.85 14.33
N ALA A 237 1.21 -6.55 13.51
CA ALA A 237 2.59 -6.96 13.78
C ALA A 237 3.13 -6.39 15.10
N THR A 238 2.62 -5.23 15.56
CA THR A 238 2.93 -4.72 16.91
C THR A 238 2.42 -5.67 17.99
N GLY A 239 1.20 -6.18 17.84
CA GLY A 239 0.65 -7.20 18.75
C GLY A 239 1.48 -8.49 18.74
N VAL A 240 1.86 -8.95 17.55
CA VAL A 240 2.76 -10.11 17.35
C VAL A 240 4.10 -9.90 18.09
N ILE A 241 4.74 -8.76 17.89
CA ILE A 241 6.02 -8.43 18.54
C ILE A 241 5.88 -8.37 20.06
N ASN A 242 4.75 -7.87 20.60
CA ASN A 242 4.50 -7.87 22.04
C ASN A 242 4.39 -9.31 22.58
N ALA A 243 3.70 -10.22 21.89
CA ALA A 243 3.60 -11.62 22.25
C ALA A 243 4.98 -12.32 22.20
N LEU A 244 5.77 -12.09 21.14
CA LEU A 244 7.13 -12.64 20.98
C LEU A 244 8.07 -12.13 22.09
N LYS A 245 8.03 -10.83 22.42
CA LYS A 245 8.80 -10.25 23.53
C LYS A 245 8.45 -10.89 24.88
N ALA A 246 7.14 -11.08 25.14
CA ALA A 246 6.68 -11.71 26.37
C ALA A 246 7.16 -13.17 26.49
N ALA A 247 7.29 -13.88 25.37
CA ALA A 247 7.82 -15.23 25.28
C ALA A 247 9.37 -15.30 25.24
N GLY A 248 10.08 -14.17 25.19
CA GLY A 248 11.54 -14.13 25.08
C GLY A 248 12.09 -14.45 23.68
N MET A 249 11.25 -14.51 22.64
CA MET A 249 11.57 -14.88 21.27
C MET A 249 12.00 -13.65 20.44
N ASN A 250 13.13 -13.06 20.74
CA ASN A 250 13.54 -11.74 20.22
C ASN A 250 14.21 -11.76 18.84
N ASP A 251 14.45 -12.93 18.25
CA ASP A 251 15.16 -13.09 16.98
C ASP A 251 14.25 -13.51 15.80
N VAL A 252 12.94 -13.70 16.06
CA VAL A 252 11.96 -14.08 15.04
C VAL A 252 11.87 -12.99 13.98
N LEU A 253 11.88 -13.39 12.69
CA LEU A 253 11.61 -12.50 11.57
C LEU A 253 10.12 -12.16 11.53
N VAL A 254 9.79 -10.87 11.49
CA VAL A 254 8.41 -10.41 11.39
C VAL A 254 8.23 -9.55 10.15
N PHE A 255 7.25 -9.88 9.33
CA PHE A 255 6.79 -9.04 8.23
C PHE A 255 5.46 -8.37 8.60
N GLY A 256 5.37 -7.08 8.29
CA GLY A 256 4.13 -6.32 8.27
C GLY A 256 3.81 -5.78 6.88
N VAL A 257 2.66 -5.18 6.73
CA VAL A 257 2.24 -4.43 5.56
C VAL A 257 1.59 -3.14 6.03
N ASP A 258 1.70 -2.10 5.30
CA ASP A 258 1.20 -0.72 5.36
C ASP A 258 2.32 0.29 5.21
N GLY A 259 3.48 0.11 5.88
CA GLY A 259 4.56 1.10 5.91
C GLY A 259 4.19 2.35 6.68
N ASN A 260 3.35 2.24 7.69
CA ASN A 260 2.89 3.34 8.52
C ASN A 260 3.96 3.77 9.56
N ALA A 261 3.69 4.79 10.37
CA ALA A 261 4.64 5.27 11.38
C ALA A 261 5.09 4.16 12.34
N VAL A 262 4.18 3.23 12.66
CA VAL A 262 4.48 2.07 13.52
C VAL A 262 5.52 1.15 12.87
N ALA A 263 5.44 0.91 11.55
CA ALA A 263 6.44 0.12 10.83
C ALA A 263 7.84 0.71 10.99
N PHE A 264 7.98 2.03 10.83
CA PHE A 264 9.27 2.72 11.01
C PHE A 264 9.84 2.57 12.42
N GLU A 265 8.99 2.56 13.45
CA GLU A 265 9.42 2.29 14.81
C GLU A 265 9.80 0.81 15.03
N GLN A 266 9.05 -0.13 14.42
CA GLN A 266 9.37 -1.56 14.51
C GLN A 266 10.68 -1.90 13.80
N VAL A 267 10.93 -1.36 12.62
CA VAL A 267 12.22 -1.54 11.90
C VAL A 267 13.42 -1.08 12.73
N LYS A 268 13.25 -0.02 13.56
CA LYS A 268 14.32 0.48 14.44
C LYS A 268 14.47 -0.36 15.72
N SER A 269 13.36 -0.84 16.27
CA SER A 269 13.31 -1.45 17.63
C SER A 269 13.30 -2.97 17.63
N TRP A 270 12.88 -3.62 16.54
CA TRP A 270 12.88 -5.08 16.38
C TRP A 270 13.99 -5.51 15.42
N LYS A 271 14.79 -6.48 15.80
CA LYS A 271 16.01 -6.87 15.08
C LYS A 271 15.74 -7.25 13.62
N ASN A 272 14.72 -8.05 13.39
CA ASN A 272 14.36 -8.64 12.10
C ASN A 272 12.90 -8.25 11.74
N TYR A 273 12.67 -6.97 11.45
CA TYR A 273 11.36 -6.48 10.99
C TYR A 273 11.45 -5.89 9.60
N ASN A 274 10.51 -6.28 8.77
CA ASN A 274 10.32 -5.72 7.44
C ASN A 274 8.85 -5.33 7.25
N SER A 275 8.59 -4.27 6.52
CA SER A 275 7.24 -3.86 6.14
C SER A 275 7.14 -3.58 4.65
N ILE A 276 6.01 -3.93 4.06
CA ILE A 276 5.65 -3.60 2.69
C ILE A 276 4.78 -2.35 2.74
N GLY A 277 5.36 -1.22 2.32
CA GLY A 277 4.73 0.10 2.43
C GLY A 277 3.69 0.34 1.35
N GLN A 278 2.45 0.58 1.73
CA GLN A 278 1.39 1.04 0.85
C GLN A 278 1.42 2.57 0.79
N ASN A 279 1.64 3.16 -0.37
CA ASN A 279 1.60 4.62 -0.51
C ASN A 279 0.15 5.12 -0.55
N VAL A 280 -0.48 5.22 0.63
CA VAL A 280 -1.91 5.55 0.80
C VAL A 280 -2.26 6.90 0.18
N GLU A 281 -1.38 7.92 0.28
CA GLU A 281 -1.58 9.22 -0.35
C GLU A 281 -1.61 9.10 -1.88
N THR A 282 -0.66 8.39 -2.45
CA THR A 282 -0.62 8.13 -3.91
C THR A 282 -1.85 7.35 -4.37
N ILE A 283 -2.30 6.35 -3.60
CA ILE A 283 -3.53 5.59 -3.92
C ILE A 283 -4.75 6.51 -3.90
N ALA A 284 -4.87 7.42 -2.93
CA ALA A 284 -6.00 8.36 -2.87
C ALA A 284 -5.98 9.35 -4.05
N MET A 285 -4.84 9.95 -4.37
CA MET A 285 -4.69 10.83 -5.51
C MET A 285 -5.01 10.12 -6.83
N LYS A 286 -4.46 8.90 -7.01
CA LYS A 286 -4.71 8.07 -8.20
C LYS A 286 -6.17 7.67 -8.32
N SER A 287 -6.85 7.41 -7.20
CA SER A 287 -8.30 7.12 -7.21
C SER A 287 -9.12 8.29 -7.74
N MET A 288 -8.78 9.52 -7.37
CA MET A 288 -9.46 10.72 -7.87
C MET A 288 -9.14 10.98 -9.35
N GLU A 289 -7.88 10.79 -9.76
CA GLU A 289 -7.48 10.88 -11.17
C GLU A 289 -8.28 9.91 -12.04
N ILE A 290 -8.33 8.63 -11.65
CA ILE A 290 -9.05 7.59 -12.40
C ILE A 290 -10.57 7.84 -12.39
N ALA A 291 -11.13 8.27 -11.26
CA ALA A 291 -12.55 8.64 -11.18
C ALA A 291 -12.90 9.74 -12.21
N ASN A 292 -12.05 10.75 -12.36
CA ASN A 292 -12.24 11.80 -13.36
C ASN A 292 -12.22 11.27 -14.79
N LEU A 293 -11.33 10.31 -15.11
CA LEU A 293 -11.31 9.69 -16.44
C LEU A 293 -12.64 8.97 -16.73
N PHE A 294 -13.20 8.25 -15.74
CA PHE A 294 -14.49 7.58 -15.91
C PHE A 294 -15.66 8.58 -16.01
N LEU A 295 -15.68 9.65 -15.23
CA LEU A 295 -16.67 10.71 -15.34
C LEU A 295 -16.64 11.39 -16.71
N ALA A 296 -15.43 11.63 -17.25
CA ALA A 296 -15.23 12.19 -18.57
C ALA A 296 -15.49 11.18 -19.71
N LYS A 297 -15.72 9.90 -19.40
CA LYS A 297 -15.79 8.79 -20.36
C LYS A 297 -14.55 8.70 -21.24
N ASP A 298 -13.39 8.97 -20.67
CA ASP A 298 -12.11 8.91 -21.36
C ASP A 298 -11.71 7.46 -21.65
N ALA A 299 -11.32 7.19 -22.89
CA ALA A 299 -10.95 5.85 -23.34
C ALA A 299 -9.66 5.31 -22.71
N SER A 300 -8.86 6.16 -22.06
CA SER A 300 -7.66 5.77 -21.32
C SER A 300 -7.95 5.23 -19.92
N ALA A 301 -9.19 5.40 -19.41
CA ALA A 301 -9.60 4.90 -18.10
C ALA A 301 -9.44 3.37 -18.02
N LYS A 302 -8.73 2.90 -16.97
CA LYS A 302 -8.48 1.48 -16.76
C LYS A 302 -9.19 0.97 -15.53
N PHE A 303 -9.60 -0.30 -15.57
CA PHE A 303 -10.18 -0.98 -14.43
C PHE A 303 -9.15 -1.20 -13.31
N ASP A 304 -7.97 -1.71 -13.66
CA ASP A 304 -6.88 -2.05 -12.75
C ASP A 304 -5.82 -0.95 -12.72
N ASN A 305 -5.56 -0.40 -11.54
CA ASN A 305 -4.57 0.65 -11.34
C ASN A 305 -3.66 0.28 -10.16
N ILE A 306 -2.51 -0.29 -10.50
CA ILE A 306 -1.52 -0.72 -9.50
C ILE A 306 -0.55 0.42 -9.19
N VAL A 307 -0.39 0.71 -7.91
CA VAL A 307 0.61 1.63 -7.36
C VAL A 307 1.79 0.78 -6.84
N PRO A 308 3.03 1.14 -7.14
CA PRO A 308 4.17 0.46 -6.55
C PRO A 308 4.15 0.53 -5.02
N PHE A 309 4.58 -0.53 -4.37
CA PHE A 309 4.84 -0.54 -2.93
C PHE A 309 6.34 -0.35 -2.64
N ASP A 310 6.65 0.06 -1.41
CA ASP A 310 8.00 0.22 -0.92
C ASP A 310 8.35 -0.94 0.04
N LEU A 311 9.57 -1.48 -0.04
CA LEU A 311 10.06 -2.43 0.95
C LEU A 311 10.86 -1.67 2.02
N ILE A 312 10.30 -1.58 3.23
CA ILE A 312 10.86 -0.86 4.37
C ILE A 312 11.55 -1.87 5.28
N THR A 313 12.86 -1.86 5.23
CA THR A 313 13.75 -2.71 6.01
C THR A 313 14.73 -1.85 6.80
N LYS A 314 15.55 -2.48 7.62
CA LYS A 314 16.62 -1.78 8.34
C LYS A 314 17.59 -1.04 7.40
N ASP A 315 17.82 -1.57 6.21
CA ASP A 315 18.74 -0.98 5.23
C ASP A 315 18.10 0.12 4.40
N THR A 316 16.79 0.08 4.20
CA THR A 316 16.05 1.03 3.33
C THR A 316 15.28 2.10 4.09
N VAL A 317 14.99 1.92 5.38
CA VAL A 317 14.14 2.82 6.18
C VAL A 317 14.61 4.28 6.17
N GLY A 318 15.91 4.51 6.03
CA GLY A 318 16.51 5.86 5.92
C GLY A 318 16.19 6.59 4.61
N ASN A 319 15.68 5.88 3.60
CA ASN A 319 15.33 6.45 2.30
C ASN A 319 13.90 7.01 2.26
N PHE A 320 13.11 6.73 3.28
CA PHE A 320 11.69 7.09 3.34
C PHE A 320 11.39 8.08 4.47
N THR A 321 10.38 8.89 4.27
CA THR A 321 9.80 9.72 5.33
C THR A 321 8.63 8.96 5.95
N PRO A 322 8.62 8.76 7.29
CA PRO A 322 7.49 8.10 7.95
C PRO A 322 6.21 8.88 7.67
N PRO A 323 5.11 8.20 7.27
CA PRO A 323 3.83 8.86 7.15
C PRO A 323 3.26 9.24 8.53
N GLU A 324 2.26 10.12 8.53
CA GLU A 324 1.65 10.65 9.78
C GLU A 324 0.63 9.69 10.45
N TRP A 325 0.56 8.44 10.03
CA TRP A 325 -0.46 7.48 10.48
C TRP A 325 0.11 6.13 10.90
#